data_ce1130cbc21426cfa42bb9fd0ff1dd7d
#
_entry.id   ce1130cbc21426cfa42bb9fd0ff1dd7d
#
_cell.length_a   1.000
_cell.length_b   1.000
_cell.length_c   1.000
_cell.angle_alpha   90.00
_cell.angle_beta   90.00
_cell.angle_gamma   90.00
#
_symmetry.space_group_name_H-M   'P 1'
#
loop_
_entity.id
_entity.type
_entity.pdbx_description
1 polymer ?
#
loop_
_entity_poly.entity_id
_entity_poly.type
_entity_poly.pdbx_seq_one_letter_code
_entity_poly.pdbx_strand_id
1 'polypeptide(L)'
;LLGVPDGDLADRLRQLLEPVPWAVVTAIVWWYHRRTMQHEARALTAQPGTGRDWATETTRSLVYLSAFVSLVVTLIGCGGLIGTLIDVVLATIGSGTLGTYRESLALELALVLVGGGAWLASWRTVILRTARSPADERRSLSRRVYLFAVLGLGVLVLLGTLGFVVYEVILWIVGLTMFSAAIGAASEPLGFALVAALFLAYH
;
A
#
# COMPACT_ATOMS: atom_id res chain seq x y z
N LEU A 1 34.28 -26.20 10.09
CA LEU A 1 34.48 -24.75 10.24
C LEU A 1 34.12 -24.08 8.91
N LEU A 2 32.82 -23.73 8.77
CA LEU A 2 32.30 -22.98 7.63
C LEU A 2 32.56 -21.49 7.92
N GLY A 3 33.72 -21.00 7.48
CA GLY A 3 34.00 -19.56 7.46
C GLY A 3 33.04 -18.88 6.47
N VAL A 4 32.07 -18.20 7.02
CA VAL A 4 31.32 -17.20 6.25
C VAL A 4 32.31 -16.10 5.87
N PRO A 5 32.55 -15.78 4.61
CA PRO A 5 33.50 -14.74 4.24
C PRO A 5 33.04 -13.40 4.84
N ASP A 6 33.92 -12.77 5.64
CA ASP A 6 33.64 -11.50 6.36
C ASP A 6 33.15 -10.35 5.46
N GLY A 7 33.42 -10.44 4.15
CA GLY A 7 32.91 -9.50 3.15
C GLY A 7 31.39 -9.49 2.98
N ASP A 8 30.72 -10.62 3.13
CA ASP A 8 29.27 -10.75 2.94
C ASP A 8 28.47 -10.03 4.05
N LEU A 9 29.00 -9.98 5.26
CA LEU A 9 28.35 -9.34 6.41
C LEU A 9 28.46 -7.80 6.34
N ALA A 10 29.62 -7.29 5.94
CA ALA A 10 29.85 -5.86 5.77
C ALA A 10 29.00 -5.29 4.61
N ASP A 11 28.89 -6.00 3.49
CA ASP A 11 28.09 -5.59 2.35
C ASP A 11 26.58 -5.63 2.67
N ARG A 12 26.13 -6.62 3.40
CA ARG A 12 24.73 -6.69 3.89
C ARG A 12 24.41 -5.55 4.86
N LEU A 13 25.30 -5.25 5.79
CA LEU A 13 25.13 -4.11 6.70
C LEU A 13 25.10 -2.78 5.94
N ARG A 14 25.93 -2.60 4.93
CA ARG A 14 25.94 -1.43 4.09
C ARG A 14 24.63 -1.27 3.33
N GLN A 15 24.10 -2.33 2.71
CA GLN A 15 22.81 -2.33 2.04
C GLN A 15 21.66 -2.00 2.99
N LEU A 16 21.68 -2.50 4.23
CA LEU A 16 20.68 -2.18 5.25
C LEU A 16 20.79 -0.74 5.77
N LEU A 17 21.97 -0.17 5.80
CA LEU A 17 22.21 1.19 6.29
C LEU A 17 22.01 2.26 5.21
N GLU A 18 22.09 1.91 3.94
CA GLU A 18 21.93 2.84 2.82
C GLU A 18 20.59 3.61 2.83
N PRO A 19 19.42 2.99 3.09
CA PRO A 19 18.14 3.69 3.16
C PRO A 19 17.92 4.48 4.47
N VAL A 20 18.72 4.26 5.51
CA VAL A 20 18.54 4.87 6.83
C VAL A 20 18.63 6.40 6.79
N PRO A 21 19.60 7.04 6.12
CA PRO A 21 19.66 8.50 6.03
C PRO A 21 18.40 9.09 5.39
N TRP A 22 17.89 8.47 4.33
CA TRP A 22 16.67 8.91 3.66
C TRP A 22 15.43 8.75 4.53
N ALA A 23 15.34 7.66 5.27
CA ALA A 23 14.27 7.43 6.24
C ALA A 23 14.30 8.47 7.37
N VAL A 24 15.49 8.81 7.88
CA VAL A 24 15.67 9.84 8.93
C VAL A 24 15.28 11.22 8.40
N VAL A 25 15.75 11.62 7.22
CA VAL A 25 15.39 12.90 6.60
C VAL A 25 13.87 12.99 6.40
N THR A 26 13.27 11.94 5.84
CA THR A 26 11.81 11.89 5.62
C THR A 26 11.04 11.98 6.93
N ALA A 27 11.48 11.28 7.97
CA ALA A 27 10.86 11.32 9.30
C ALA A 27 10.97 12.73 9.94
N ILE A 28 12.12 13.41 9.80
CA ILE A 28 12.33 14.77 10.29
C ILE A 28 11.41 15.75 9.54
N VAL A 29 11.36 15.68 8.20
CA VAL A 29 10.50 16.53 7.37
C VAL A 29 9.03 16.29 7.74
N TRP A 30 8.61 15.04 7.86
CA TRP A 30 7.25 14.69 8.26
C TRP A 30 6.91 15.21 9.66
N TRP A 31 7.82 15.02 10.65
CA TRP A 31 7.64 15.51 12.01
C TRP A 31 7.54 17.04 12.06
N TYR A 32 8.41 17.74 11.32
CA TYR A 32 8.39 19.19 11.20
C TYR A 32 7.05 19.69 10.64
N HIS A 33 6.61 19.13 9.50
CA HIS A 33 5.32 19.50 8.88
C HIS A 33 4.14 19.21 9.81
N ARG A 34 4.14 18.05 10.44
CA ARG A 34 3.09 17.69 11.41
C ARG A 34 3.05 18.66 12.58
N ARG A 35 4.19 19.05 13.11
CA ARG A 35 4.29 20.00 14.22
C ARG A 35 3.81 21.40 13.81
N THR A 36 4.26 21.89 12.64
CA THR A 36 3.83 23.19 12.10
C THR A 36 2.33 23.23 11.89
N MET A 37 1.75 22.22 11.26
CA MET A 37 0.30 22.12 11.06
C MET A 37 -0.48 22.07 12.38
N GLN A 38 0.04 21.41 13.41
CA GLN A 38 -0.59 21.39 14.73
C GLN A 38 -0.55 22.77 15.40
N HIS A 39 0.52 23.52 15.22
CA HIS A 39 0.62 24.89 15.74
C HIS A 39 -0.33 25.85 15.02
N GLU A 40 -0.39 25.80 13.70
CA GLU A 40 -1.32 26.59 12.90
C GLU A 40 -2.78 26.25 13.21
N ALA A 41 -3.11 24.95 13.31
CA ALA A 41 -4.46 24.53 13.69
C ALA A 41 -4.87 25.04 15.08
N ARG A 42 -3.94 25.08 16.07
CA ARG A 42 -4.20 25.65 17.39
C ARG A 42 -4.39 27.17 17.32
N ALA A 43 -3.58 27.87 16.54
CA ALA A 43 -3.70 29.32 16.35
C ALA A 43 -5.04 29.70 15.72
N LEU A 44 -5.49 28.94 14.72
CA LEU A 44 -6.77 29.13 14.05
C LEU A 44 -7.98 28.77 14.94
N THR A 45 -7.85 27.76 15.81
CA THR A 45 -8.93 27.41 16.76
C THR A 45 -9.07 28.44 17.89
N ALA A 46 -8.08 29.29 18.11
CA ALA A 46 -8.17 30.40 19.08
C ALA A 46 -8.95 31.61 18.53
N GLN A 47 -9.21 31.67 17.21
CA GLN A 47 -10.01 32.74 16.61
C GLN A 47 -11.49 32.35 16.56
N PRO A 48 -12.41 33.15 17.10
CA PRO A 48 -13.84 32.90 17.00
C PRO A 48 -14.33 33.12 15.57
N GLY A 49 -14.96 32.08 14.96
CA GLY A 49 -15.56 32.18 13.65
C GLY A 49 -15.02 31.14 12.65
N THR A 50 -14.95 31.53 11.38
CA THR A 50 -14.67 30.67 10.21
C THR A 50 -13.33 29.90 10.26
N GLY A 51 -12.36 30.34 11.06
CA GLY A 51 -11.06 29.69 11.18
C GLY A 51 -11.12 28.31 11.82
N ARG A 52 -12.08 28.07 12.71
CA ARG A 52 -12.23 26.79 13.42
C ARG A 52 -12.69 25.66 12.50
N ASP A 53 -13.62 25.98 11.59
CA ASP A 53 -14.16 24.99 10.65
C ASP A 53 -13.12 24.60 9.61
N TRP A 54 -12.34 25.56 9.15
CA TRP A 54 -11.26 25.32 8.18
C TRP A 54 -10.12 24.47 8.74
N ALA A 55 -9.67 24.75 9.96
CA ALA A 55 -8.63 23.97 10.63
C ALA A 55 -9.08 22.51 10.87
N THR A 56 -10.34 22.32 11.20
CA THR A 56 -10.94 20.99 11.39
C THR A 56 -10.96 20.21 10.09
N GLU A 57 -11.40 20.83 8.98
CA GLU A 57 -11.48 20.18 7.67
C GLU A 57 -10.08 19.87 7.10
N THR A 58 -9.10 20.76 7.26
CA THR A 58 -7.71 20.50 6.86
C THR A 58 -7.13 19.30 7.61
N THR A 59 -7.36 19.20 8.91
CA THR A 59 -6.89 18.06 9.70
C THR A 59 -7.60 16.75 9.27
N ARG A 60 -8.88 16.81 8.89
CA ARG A 60 -9.62 15.67 8.32
C ARG A 60 -9.00 15.23 7.00
N SER A 61 -8.80 16.16 6.08
CA SER A 61 -8.22 15.89 4.76
C SER A 61 -6.87 15.18 4.85
N LEU A 62 -6.00 15.62 5.77
CA LEU A 62 -4.70 15.00 6.00
C LEU A 62 -4.80 13.56 6.52
N VAL A 63 -5.73 13.28 7.43
CA VAL A 63 -5.94 11.92 7.94
C VAL A 63 -6.46 11.00 6.83
N TYR A 64 -7.42 11.46 6.02
CA TYR A 64 -7.93 10.67 4.89
C TYR A 64 -6.89 10.50 3.79
N LEU A 65 -6.08 11.51 3.49
CA LEU A 65 -4.98 11.42 2.55
C LEU A 65 -3.92 10.40 3.04
N SER A 66 -3.54 10.49 4.32
CA SER A 66 -2.60 9.53 4.94
C SER A 66 -3.17 8.10 4.88
N ALA A 67 -4.46 7.93 5.19
CA ALA A 67 -5.13 6.64 5.09
C ALA A 67 -5.14 6.12 3.63
N PHE A 68 -5.38 6.99 2.66
CA PHE A 68 -5.38 6.62 1.24
C PHE A 68 -4.00 6.18 0.75
N VAL A 69 -2.97 6.99 1.00
CA VAL A 69 -1.60 6.68 0.57
C VAL A 69 -1.10 5.38 1.21
N SER A 70 -1.27 5.24 2.53
CA SER A 70 -0.84 4.02 3.23
C SER A 70 -1.62 2.79 2.80
N LEU A 71 -2.90 2.94 2.46
CA LEU A 71 -3.72 1.88 1.89
C LEU A 71 -3.18 1.43 0.53
N VAL A 72 -2.86 2.38 -0.37
CA VAL A 72 -2.28 2.05 -1.69
C VAL A 72 -0.98 1.26 -1.52
N VAL A 73 -0.10 1.69 -0.61
CA VAL A 73 1.14 0.96 -0.31
C VAL A 73 0.85 -0.46 0.19
N THR A 74 -0.14 -0.61 1.08
CA THR A 74 -0.57 -1.93 1.58
C THR A 74 -1.09 -2.82 0.47
N LEU A 75 -1.93 -2.27 -0.43
CA LEU A 75 -2.51 -3.03 -1.54
C LEU A 75 -1.45 -3.48 -2.54
N ILE A 76 -0.44 -2.63 -2.81
CA ILE A 76 0.70 -3.00 -3.65
C ILE A 76 1.45 -4.17 -3.00
N GLY A 77 1.79 -4.07 -1.71
CA GLY A 77 2.46 -5.16 -1.00
C GLY A 77 1.64 -6.45 -0.94
N CYS A 78 0.34 -6.38 -0.67
CA CYS A 78 -0.53 -7.56 -0.63
C CYS A 78 -0.70 -8.20 -2.01
N GLY A 79 -0.89 -7.40 -3.06
CA GLY A 79 -1.05 -7.89 -4.43
C GLY A 79 0.20 -8.61 -4.93
N GLY A 80 1.36 -7.97 -4.76
CA GLY A 80 2.65 -8.59 -5.06
C GLY A 80 2.89 -9.85 -4.25
N LEU A 81 2.66 -9.83 -2.93
CA LEU A 81 2.85 -10.99 -2.06
C LEU A 81 2.02 -12.20 -2.51
N ILE A 82 0.75 -11.99 -2.88
CA ILE A 82 -0.10 -13.07 -3.41
C ILE A 82 0.44 -13.56 -4.75
N GLY A 83 0.84 -12.66 -5.66
CA GLY A 83 1.44 -13.01 -6.94
C GLY A 83 2.70 -13.86 -6.76
N THR A 84 3.64 -13.38 -5.94
CA THR A 84 4.87 -14.12 -5.63
C THR A 84 4.60 -15.47 -4.97
N LEU A 85 3.59 -15.59 -4.09
CA LEU A 85 3.19 -16.87 -3.51
C LEU A 85 2.64 -17.84 -4.58
N ILE A 86 1.87 -17.33 -5.54
CA ILE A 86 1.42 -18.15 -6.69
C ILE A 86 2.64 -18.66 -7.47
N ASP A 87 3.60 -17.78 -7.77
CA ASP A 87 4.82 -18.15 -8.49
C ASP A 87 5.67 -19.19 -7.74
N VAL A 88 5.80 -19.05 -6.41
CA VAL A 88 6.48 -20.04 -5.56
C VAL A 88 5.79 -21.40 -5.62
N VAL A 89 4.46 -21.44 -5.59
CA VAL A 89 3.71 -22.69 -5.71
C VAL A 89 3.92 -23.31 -7.09
N LEU A 90 3.84 -22.52 -8.17
CA LEU A 90 4.08 -23.00 -9.53
C LEU A 90 5.51 -23.51 -9.72
N ALA A 91 6.50 -22.80 -9.18
CA ALA A 91 7.91 -23.21 -9.22
C ALA A 91 8.15 -24.53 -8.47
N THR A 92 7.49 -24.76 -7.34
CA THR A 92 7.59 -26.01 -6.57
C THR A 92 7.04 -27.20 -7.35
N ILE A 93 5.97 -27.00 -8.12
CA ILE A 93 5.38 -28.03 -8.98
C ILE A 93 6.26 -28.28 -10.22
N GLY A 94 6.90 -27.23 -10.77
CA GLY A 94 7.70 -27.24 -11.98
C GLY A 94 9.21 -27.45 -11.79
N SER A 95 9.70 -27.86 -10.61
CA SER A 95 11.13 -27.99 -10.26
C SER A 95 11.97 -26.70 -10.36
N GLY A 96 11.35 -25.54 -10.18
CA GLY A 96 12.02 -24.24 -10.17
C GLY A 96 12.84 -23.96 -8.90
N THR A 97 13.75 -22.97 -8.95
CA THR A 97 14.60 -22.58 -7.82
C THR A 97 13.92 -21.52 -6.96
N LEU A 98 13.72 -21.80 -5.67
CA LEU A 98 13.07 -20.90 -4.71
C LEU A 98 13.92 -19.67 -4.34
N GLY A 99 15.19 -19.64 -4.69
CA GLY A 99 16.12 -18.55 -4.33
C GLY A 99 15.77 -17.19 -4.93
N THR A 100 15.16 -17.20 -6.10
CA THR A 100 14.84 -15.98 -6.88
C THR A 100 13.74 -15.12 -6.25
N TYR A 101 12.86 -15.71 -5.42
CA TYR A 101 11.69 -15.01 -4.86
C TYR A 101 11.95 -14.32 -3.52
N ARG A 102 13.14 -14.50 -2.92
CA ARG A 102 13.43 -13.97 -1.57
C ARG A 102 13.39 -12.45 -1.50
N GLU A 103 13.92 -11.78 -2.52
CA GLU A 103 13.96 -10.32 -2.56
C GLU A 103 12.56 -9.73 -2.74
N SER A 104 11.76 -10.29 -3.65
CA SER A 104 10.38 -9.88 -3.86
C SER A 104 9.55 -10.07 -2.59
N LEU A 105 9.61 -11.25 -1.96
CA LEU A 105 8.91 -11.52 -0.70
C LEU A 105 9.31 -10.55 0.42
N ALA A 106 10.59 -10.21 0.53
CA ALA A 106 11.06 -9.28 1.55
C ALA A 106 10.52 -7.86 1.32
N LEU A 107 10.54 -7.39 0.07
CA LEU A 107 9.99 -6.09 -0.30
C LEU A 107 8.48 -6.01 -0.06
N GLU A 108 7.75 -6.99 -0.56
CA GLU A 108 6.29 -7.05 -0.47
C GLU A 108 5.83 -7.14 0.98
N LEU A 109 6.49 -7.97 1.80
CA LEU A 109 6.23 -8.06 3.23
C LEU A 109 6.54 -6.73 3.94
N ALA A 110 7.62 -6.05 3.59
CA ALA A 110 7.95 -4.73 4.14
C ALA A 110 6.85 -3.69 3.78
N LEU A 111 6.35 -3.69 2.54
CA LEU A 111 5.26 -2.82 2.10
C LEU A 111 3.98 -3.10 2.87
N VAL A 112 3.64 -4.37 3.10
CA VAL A 112 2.46 -4.77 3.90
C VAL A 112 2.60 -4.32 5.35
N LEU A 113 3.76 -4.53 5.96
CA LEU A 113 3.98 -4.18 7.37
C LEU A 113 3.97 -2.66 7.57
N VAL A 114 4.71 -1.91 6.76
CA VAL A 114 4.81 -0.45 6.87
C VAL A 114 3.51 0.22 6.43
N GLY A 115 3.00 -0.14 5.26
CA GLY A 115 1.75 0.39 4.72
C GLY A 115 0.56 0.04 5.60
N GLY A 116 0.41 -1.23 5.98
CA GLY A 116 -0.66 -1.73 6.83
C GLY A 116 -0.64 -1.11 8.22
N GLY A 117 0.54 -0.98 8.83
CA GLY A 117 0.71 -0.29 10.12
C GLY A 117 0.29 1.18 10.05
N ALA A 118 0.72 1.90 9.04
CA ALA A 118 0.35 3.30 8.82
C ALA A 118 -1.15 3.45 8.50
N TRP A 119 -1.71 2.54 7.69
CA TRP A 119 -3.13 2.53 7.39
C TRP A 119 -3.97 2.26 8.64
N LEU A 120 -3.64 1.26 9.43
CA LEU A 120 -4.36 0.94 10.67
C LEU A 120 -4.33 2.11 11.67
N ALA A 121 -3.19 2.80 11.80
CA ALA A 121 -3.06 3.98 12.65
C ALA A 121 -3.97 5.13 12.19
N SER A 122 -3.98 5.40 10.88
CA SER A 122 -4.84 6.44 10.27
C SER A 122 -6.31 6.05 10.36
N TRP A 123 -6.65 4.80 10.05
CA TRP A 123 -8.02 4.28 10.08
C TRP A 123 -8.61 4.23 11.48
N ARG A 124 -7.81 3.85 12.49
CA ARG A 124 -8.21 3.96 13.89
C ARG A 124 -8.62 5.38 14.26
N THR A 125 -7.88 6.38 13.77
CA THR A 125 -8.24 7.79 13.99
C THR A 125 -9.57 8.14 13.34
N VAL A 126 -9.84 7.65 12.12
CA VAL A 126 -11.13 7.84 11.42
C VAL A 126 -12.27 7.19 12.23
N ILE A 127 -12.11 5.95 12.67
CA ILE A 127 -13.12 5.23 13.45
C ILE A 127 -13.45 6.00 14.74
N LEU A 128 -12.45 6.44 15.49
CA LEU A 128 -12.65 7.18 16.74
C LEU A 128 -13.36 8.53 16.52
N ARG A 129 -13.08 9.22 15.41
CA ARG A 129 -13.80 10.45 15.04
C ARG A 129 -15.24 10.18 14.66
N THR A 130 -15.48 9.17 13.83
CA THR A 130 -16.84 8.76 13.42
C THR A 130 -17.67 8.37 14.63
N ALA A 131 -17.11 7.70 15.63
CA ALA A 131 -17.81 7.35 16.87
C ALA A 131 -18.19 8.58 17.71
N ARG A 132 -17.38 9.66 17.69
CA ARG A 132 -17.64 10.88 18.47
C ARG A 132 -18.64 11.83 17.80
N SER A 133 -18.64 11.95 16.48
CA SER A 133 -19.48 12.87 15.71
C SER A 133 -19.94 12.25 14.39
N PRO A 134 -20.87 11.27 14.39
CA PRO A 134 -21.25 10.52 13.19
C PRO A 134 -21.90 11.40 12.10
N ALA A 135 -22.67 12.41 12.48
CA ALA A 135 -23.36 13.28 11.54
C ALA A 135 -22.40 14.21 10.80
N ASP A 136 -21.41 14.77 11.49
CA ASP A 136 -20.42 15.68 10.90
C ASP A 136 -19.47 14.91 9.98
N GLU A 137 -19.09 13.68 10.37
CA GLU A 137 -18.20 12.86 9.56
C GLU A 137 -18.87 12.39 8.26
N ARG A 138 -20.18 12.06 8.29
CA ARG A 138 -20.93 11.69 7.07
C ARG A 138 -21.09 12.85 6.08
N ARG A 139 -21.09 14.09 6.55
CA ARG A 139 -21.17 15.29 5.73
C ARG A 139 -19.83 15.78 5.19
N SER A 140 -18.73 15.27 5.74
CA SER A 140 -17.37 15.68 5.39
C SER A 140 -17.06 15.41 3.92
N LEU A 141 -16.56 16.42 3.22
CA LEU A 141 -16.10 16.33 1.84
C LEU A 141 -14.91 15.37 1.74
N SER A 142 -13.99 15.44 2.70
CA SER A 142 -12.78 14.61 2.76
C SER A 142 -13.11 13.12 2.76
N ARG A 143 -14.13 12.70 3.51
CA ARG A 143 -14.61 11.31 3.53
C ARG A 143 -15.17 10.88 2.17
N ARG A 144 -15.99 11.73 1.54
CA ARG A 144 -16.56 11.42 0.22
C ARG A 144 -15.48 11.28 -0.84
N VAL A 145 -14.52 12.21 -0.88
CA VAL A 145 -13.38 12.17 -1.80
C VAL A 145 -12.56 10.91 -1.57
N TYR A 146 -12.26 10.56 -0.31
CA TYR A 146 -11.57 9.31 0.03
C TYR A 146 -12.30 8.09 -0.52
N LEU A 147 -13.60 7.95 -0.24
CA LEU A 147 -14.39 6.79 -0.70
C LEU A 147 -14.44 6.70 -2.23
N PHE A 148 -14.64 7.82 -2.93
CA PHE A 148 -14.62 7.83 -4.39
C PHE A 148 -13.24 7.50 -4.96
N ALA A 149 -12.17 8.03 -4.37
CA ALA A 149 -10.80 7.73 -4.80
C ALA A 149 -10.47 6.24 -4.61
N VAL A 150 -10.85 5.68 -3.46
CA VAL A 150 -10.65 4.27 -3.12
C VAL A 150 -11.45 3.36 -4.07
N LEU A 151 -12.75 3.61 -4.25
CA LEU A 151 -13.58 2.82 -5.15
C LEU A 151 -13.11 2.95 -6.60
N GLY A 152 -12.81 4.18 -7.04
CA GLY A 152 -12.32 4.43 -8.40
C GLY A 152 -11.00 3.70 -8.67
N LEU A 153 -10.04 3.80 -7.75
CA LEU A 153 -8.76 3.09 -7.87
C LEU A 153 -8.97 1.56 -7.86
N GLY A 154 -9.80 1.05 -6.95
CA GLY A 154 -10.09 -0.38 -6.87
C GLY A 154 -10.70 -0.94 -8.16
N VAL A 155 -11.65 -0.22 -8.76
CA VAL A 155 -12.25 -0.60 -10.05
C VAL A 155 -11.22 -0.54 -11.17
N LEU A 156 -10.38 0.50 -11.24
CA LEU A 156 -9.33 0.63 -12.26
C LEU A 156 -8.31 -0.49 -12.17
N VAL A 157 -7.85 -0.81 -10.96
CA VAL A 157 -6.92 -1.92 -10.74
C VAL A 157 -7.56 -3.24 -11.14
N LEU A 158 -8.81 -3.50 -10.71
CA LEU A 158 -9.52 -4.73 -11.04
C LEU A 158 -9.71 -4.89 -12.53
N LEU A 159 -10.17 -3.87 -13.24
CA LEU A 159 -10.36 -3.92 -14.69
C LEU A 159 -9.04 -4.08 -15.44
N GLY A 160 -7.98 -3.37 -15.03
CA GLY A 160 -6.67 -3.46 -15.66
C GLY A 160 -6.05 -4.86 -15.49
N THR A 161 -6.08 -5.39 -14.28
CA THR A 161 -5.53 -6.73 -14.00
C THR A 161 -6.32 -7.86 -14.64
N LEU A 162 -7.66 -7.80 -14.61
CA LEU A 162 -8.51 -8.77 -15.32
C LEU A 162 -8.32 -8.68 -16.83
N GLY A 163 -8.20 -7.47 -17.39
CA GLY A 163 -7.91 -7.27 -18.81
C GLY A 163 -6.60 -7.90 -19.22
N PHE A 164 -5.55 -7.77 -18.39
CA PHE A 164 -4.26 -8.41 -18.63
C PHE A 164 -4.36 -9.94 -18.54
N VAL A 165 -5.04 -10.48 -17.54
CA VAL A 165 -5.26 -11.95 -17.42
C VAL A 165 -5.99 -12.49 -18.66
N VAL A 166 -7.05 -11.82 -19.12
CA VAL A 166 -7.76 -12.20 -20.34
C VAL A 166 -6.84 -12.15 -21.57
N TYR A 167 -5.99 -11.13 -21.66
CA TYR A 167 -4.99 -11.01 -22.73
C TYR A 167 -4.04 -12.22 -22.74
N GLU A 168 -3.48 -12.62 -21.60
CA GLU A 168 -2.59 -13.80 -21.49
C GLU A 168 -3.31 -15.10 -21.88
N VAL A 169 -4.57 -15.27 -21.47
CA VAL A 169 -5.40 -16.42 -21.84
C VAL A 169 -5.62 -16.46 -23.35
N ILE A 170 -5.88 -15.32 -23.99
CA ILE A 170 -6.03 -15.24 -25.44
C ILE A 170 -4.73 -15.63 -26.16
N LEU A 171 -3.58 -15.10 -25.71
CA LEU A 171 -2.27 -15.46 -26.28
C LEU A 171 -2.01 -16.98 -26.21
N TRP A 172 -2.36 -17.60 -25.10
CA TRP A 172 -2.26 -19.06 -24.95
C TRP A 172 -3.20 -19.82 -25.90
N ILE A 173 -4.47 -19.41 -26.00
CA ILE A 173 -5.46 -20.05 -26.89
C ILE A 173 -5.03 -19.95 -28.35
N VAL A 174 -4.45 -18.84 -28.78
CA VAL A 174 -3.98 -18.62 -30.17
C VAL A 174 -2.64 -19.32 -30.40
N GLY A 175 -2.02 -19.92 -29.38
CA GLY A 175 -0.76 -20.65 -29.49
C GLY A 175 0.50 -19.78 -29.57
N LEU A 176 0.41 -18.50 -29.17
CA LEU A 176 1.54 -17.57 -29.14
C LEU A 176 2.38 -17.71 -27.89
N THR A 177 1.85 -18.31 -26.82
CA THR A 177 2.56 -18.57 -25.56
C THR A 177 2.28 -19.98 -25.05
N MET A 178 3.23 -20.50 -24.25
CA MET A 178 3.04 -21.76 -23.53
C MET A 178 2.16 -21.53 -22.30
N PHE A 179 1.38 -22.52 -21.90
CA PHE A 179 0.50 -22.46 -20.72
C PHE A 179 1.24 -22.04 -19.44
N SER A 180 2.43 -22.60 -19.21
CA SER A 180 3.25 -22.25 -18.05
C SER A 180 3.71 -20.79 -18.05
N ALA A 181 4.04 -20.25 -19.22
CA ALA A 181 4.43 -18.84 -19.36
C ALA A 181 3.23 -17.90 -19.15
N ALA A 182 2.06 -18.24 -19.71
CA ALA A 182 0.84 -17.46 -19.52
C ALA A 182 0.40 -17.41 -18.04
N ILE A 183 0.48 -18.54 -17.32
CA ILE A 183 0.17 -18.59 -15.89
C ILE A 183 1.19 -17.77 -15.09
N GLY A 184 2.50 -17.88 -15.37
CA GLY A 184 3.52 -17.09 -14.70
C GLY A 184 3.35 -15.58 -14.93
N ALA A 185 2.99 -15.17 -16.15
CA ALA A 185 2.69 -13.76 -16.43
C ALA A 185 1.40 -13.26 -15.74
N ALA A 186 0.44 -14.16 -15.50
CA ALA A 186 -0.83 -13.81 -14.86
C ALA A 186 -0.80 -13.83 -13.32
N SER A 187 0.22 -14.38 -12.67
CA SER A 187 0.29 -14.59 -11.23
C SER A 187 0.20 -13.26 -10.44
N GLU A 188 1.01 -12.28 -10.77
CA GLU A 188 1.00 -10.97 -10.13
C GLU A 188 -0.31 -10.21 -10.40
N PRO A 189 -0.81 -10.07 -11.65
CA PRO A 189 -2.12 -9.49 -11.92
C PRO A 189 -3.27 -10.16 -11.17
N LEU A 190 -3.26 -11.49 -11.03
CA LEU A 190 -4.25 -12.21 -10.23
C LEU A 190 -4.18 -11.84 -8.74
N GLY A 191 -2.98 -11.69 -8.20
CA GLY A 191 -2.78 -11.20 -6.84
C GLY A 191 -3.41 -9.82 -6.63
N PHE A 192 -3.16 -8.88 -7.52
CA PHE A 192 -3.76 -7.55 -7.48
C PHE A 192 -5.28 -7.58 -7.69
N ALA A 193 -5.80 -8.39 -8.61
CA ALA A 193 -7.23 -8.54 -8.84
C ALA A 193 -7.96 -9.06 -7.58
N LEU A 194 -7.39 -10.07 -6.92
CA LEU A 194 -7.95 -10.64 -5.69
C LEU A 194 -7.99 -9.60 -4.57
N VAL A 195 -6.89 -8.89 -4.35
CA VAL A 195 -6.82 -7.85 -3.32
C VAL A 195 -7.78 -6.72 -3.61
N ALA A 196 -7.86 -6.24 -4.87
CA ALA A 196 -8.80 -5.21 -5.28
C ALA A 196 -10.25 -5.65 -5.09
N ALA A 197 -10.60 -6.88 -5.44
CA ALA A 197 -11.95 -7.42 -5.26
C ALA A 197 -12.33 -7.51 -3.78
N LEU A 198 -11.47 -8.04 -2.91
CA LEU A 198 -11.69 -8.09 -1.47
C LEU A 198 -11.86 -6.70 -0.86
N PHE A 199 -11.05 -5.77 -1.34
CA PHE A 199 -11.10 -4.39 -0.86
C PHE A 199 -12.39 -3.67 -1.29
N LEU A 200 -12.83 -3.84 -2.53
CA LEU A 200 -14.10 -3.31 -3.01
C LEU A 200 -15.30 -3.92 -2.26
N ALA A 201 -15.22 -5.20 -1.91
CA ALA A 201 -16.25 -5.87 -1.12
C ALA A 201 -16.33 -5.36 0.34
N TYR A 202 -15.21 -4.88 0.90
CA TYR A 202 -15.15 -4.31 2.25
C TYR A 202 -15.71 -2.89 2.31
N HIS A 203 -15.57 -2.08 1.27
CA HIS A 203 -15.96 -0.65 1.22
C HIS A 203 -17.30 -0.45 0.57
#